data_6d816773626f5a9b680ef9b9edfef3a2
#
_entry.id   6d816773626f5a9b680ef9b9edfef3a2
#
_cell.length_a   1.000
_cell.length_b   1.000
_cell.length_c   1.000
_cell.angle_alpha   90.00
_cell.angle_beta   90.00
_cell.angle_gamma   90.00
#
_symmetry.space_group_name_H-M   'P 1'
#
loop_
_entity.id
_entity.type
_entity.pdbx_description
1 polymer ?
#
loop_
_entity_poly.entity_id
_entity_poly.type
_entity_poly.pdbx_seq_one_letter_code
_entity_poly.pdbx_strand_id
1 'polypeptide(L)'
;MKMRKAIFLIFFVSLTTFSFAATDQSPVIKKDQGIILLPPKMEKAIEASNPDFVMWKLKDYTPTILNEDHQKDNRRKLPFALIVDANKDNIPDVILDGHDDKRALLIGVISKDNEYRVLTIEEKELVSPRTIENMFEGKKEYGLSYFLWTLETRKERKEKNEVFMIGYPQQTTADSELLNDGSFAIYSYFNGKFYVEYLTL
;
A
#
# COMPACT_ATOMS: atom_id res chain seq x y z
N MET A 1 12.31 -76.19 -34.32
CA MET A 1 11.32 -75.17 -33.94
C MET A 1 12.02 -74.20 -32.99
N LYS A 2 12.44 -73.04 -33.51
CA LYS A 2 13.20 -72.01 -32.70
C LYS A 2 12.24 -70.98 -32.19
N MET A 3 12.06 -70.93 -30.85
CA MET A 3 11.31 -69.88 -30.18
C MET A 3 12.13 -68.60 -30.11
N ARG A 4 11.66 -67.50 -30.73
CA ARG A 4 12.20 -66.17 -30.59
C ARG A 4 11.60 -65.54 -29.35
N LYS A 5 12.46 -65.20 -28.34
CA LYS A 5 12.09 -64.41 -27.18
C LYS A 5 12.02 -62.99 -27.63
N ALA A 6 10.84 -62.38 -27.57
CA ALA A 6 10.67 -60.92 -27.70
C ALA A 6 10.98 -60.28 -26.37
N ILE A 7 11.97 -59.36 -26.34
CA ILE A 7 12.29 -58.53 -25.20
C ILE A 7 11.48 -57.24 -25.35
N PHE A 8 10.50 -57.07 -24.47
CA PHE A 8 9.76 -55.79 -24.35
C PHE A 8 10.58 -54.84 -23.48
N LEU A 9 11.14 -53.79 -24.10
CA LEU A 9 11.83 -52.74 -23.42
C LEU A 9 10.78 -51.68 -23.03
N ILE A 10 10.39 -51.63 -21.75
CA ILE A 10 9.49 -50.61 -21.21
C ILE A 10 10.33 -49.35 -20.91
N PHE A 11 10.18 -48.34 -21.75
CA PHE A 11 10.72 -46.98 -21.47
C PHE A 11 9.84 -46.31 -20.44
N PHE A 12 10.34 -46.25 -19.20
CA PHE A 12 9.78 -45.33 -18.19
C PHE A 12 10.19 -43.90 -18.51
N VAL A 13 9.31 -43.16 -19.16
CA VAL A 13 9.47 -41.70 -19.26
C VAL A 13 9.02 -41.11 -17.92
N SER A 14 9.99 -40.83 -17.03
CA SER A 14 9.70 -40.03 -15.84
C SER A 14 9.44 -38.60 -16.27
N LEU A 15 8.17 -38.21 -16.33
CA LEU A 15 7.79 -36.77 -16.37
C LEU A 15 8.17 -36.15 -15.04
N THR A 16 9.36 -35.54 -14.98
CA THR A 16 9.68 -34.61 -13.92
C THR A 16 8.85 -33.32 -14.18
N THR A 17 7.70 -33.23 -13.51
CA THR A 17 6.99 -31.98 -13.40
C THR A 17 7.89 -31.00 -12.62
N PHE A 18 8.58 -30.12 -13.33
CA PHE A 18 9.18 -28.95 -12.72
C PHE A 18 8.02 -28.09 -12.20
N SER A 19 7.67 -28.30 -10.93
CA SER A 19 6.89 -27.32 -10.17
C SER A 19 7.78 -26.09 -10.03
N PHE A 20 7.60 -25.09 -10.89
CA PHE A 20 8.08 -23.76 -10.59
C PHE A 20 7.27 -23.31 -9.37
N ALA A 21 7.85 -23.49 -8.19
CA ALA A 21 7.42 -22.75 -7.03
C ALA A 21 7.57 -21.27 -7.42
N ALA A 22 6.46 -20.60 -7.66
CA ALA A 22 6.46 -19.14 -7.77
C ALA A 22 7.08 -18.64 -6.47
N THR A 23 8.31 -18.16 -6.52
CA THR A 23 8.94 -17.50 -5.38
C THR A 23 8.03 -16.35 -5.04
N ASP A 24 7.40 -16.40 -3.89
CA ASP A 24 6.59 -15.33 -3.33
C ASP A 24 7.53 -14.13 -3.14
N GLN A 25 7.56 -13.27 -4.15
CA GLN A 25 8.44 -12.10 -4.12
C GLN A 25 7.83 -11.11 -3.14
N SER A 26 8.68 -10.49 -2.32
CA SER A 26 8.23 -9.40 -1.46
C SER A 26 7.78 -8.20 -2.30
N PRO A 27 6.83 -7.38 -1.82
CA PRO A 27 6.44 -6.16 -2.49
C PRO A 27 7.66 -5.22 -2.61
N VAL A 28 7.76 -4.51 -3.74
CA VAL A 28 8.90 -3.62 -4.03
C VAL A 28 8.41 -2.27 -4.50
N ILE A 29 8.89 -1.20 -3.86
CA ILE A 29 8.66 0.16 -4.32
C ILE A 29 9.79 0.58 -5.27
N LYS A 30 9.43 0.96 -6.51
CA LYS A 30 10.31 1.57 -7.50
C LYS A 30 10.08 3.08 -7.52
N LYS A 31 10.89 3.80 -6.72
CA LYS A 31 10.77 5.25 -6.54
C LYS A 31 10.90 6.03 -7.84
N ASP A 32 11.90 5.69 -8.64
CA ASP A 32 12.22 6.30 -9.94
C ASP A 32 11.05 6.21 -10.93
N GLN A 33 10.21 5.18 -10.79
CA GLN A 33 9.04 4.95 -11.64
C GLN A 33 7.74 5.41 -10.96
N GLY A 34 7.76 5.75 -9.67
CA GLY A 34 6.58 6.13 -8.91
C GLY A 34 5.54 5.00 -8.79
N ILE A 35 5.99 3.74 -8.67
CA ILE A 35 5.12 2.56 -8.59
C ILE A 35 5.52 1.61 -7.47
N ILE A 36 4.56 0.82 -7.00
CA ILE A 36 4.78 -0.36 -6.20
C ILE A 36 4.49 -1.61 -7.03
N LEU A 37 5.37 -2.60 -6.95
CA LEU A 37 5.15 -3.93 -7.53
C LEU A 37 4.69 -4.85 -6.41
N LEU A 38 3.54 -5.45 -6.60
CA LEU A 38 2.96 -6.39 -5.64
C LEU A 38 3.25 -7.83 -6.06
N PRO A 39 3.46 -8.75 -5.11
CA PRO A 39 3.47 -10.18 -5.39
C PRO A 39 2.12 -10.66 -5.96
N PRO A 40 2.10 -11.69 -6.82
CA PRO A 40 0.86 -12.18 -7.43
C PRO A 40 -0.22 -12.59 -6.42
N LYS A 41 0.16 -13.08 -5.24
CA LYS A 41 -0.81 -13.39 -4.17
C LYS A 41 -1.49 -12.16 -3.59
N MET A 42 -0.76 -11.04 -3.44
CA MET A 42 -1.35 -9.78 -3.01
C MET A 42 -2.30 -9.21 -4.06
N GLU A 43 -1.87 -9.21 -5.34
CA GLU A 43 -2.72 -8.74 -6.45
C GLU A 43 -4.01 -9.55 -6.53
N LYS A 44 -3.92 -10.89 -6.46
CA LYS A 44 -5.08 -11.78 -6.43
C LYS A 44 -6.01 -11.52 -5.25
N ALA A 45 -5.46 -11.24 -4.06
CA ALA A 45 -6.26 -10.92 -2.89
C ALA A 45 -7.02 -9.58 -3.07
N ILE A 46 -6.38 -8.58 -3.66
CA ILE A 46 -7.02 -7.29 -3.98
C ILE A 46 -8.13 -7.51 -5.01
N GLU A 47 -7.83 -8.18 -6.12
CA GLU A 47 -8.81 -8.48 -7.17
C GLU A 47 -10.03 -9.26 -6.65
N ALA A 48 -9.80 -10.24 -5.78
CA ALA A 48 -10.88 -11.01 -5.15
C ALA A 48 -11.74 -10.19 -4.18
N SER A 49 -11.15 -9.17 -3.53
CA SER A 49 -11.86 -8.30 -2.59
C SER A 49 -12.58 -7.13 -3.27
N ASN A 50 -11.90 -6.48 -4.20
CA ASN A 50 -12.42 -5.36 -4.97
C ASN A 50 -11.74 -5.32 -6.35
N PRO A 51 -12.33 -5.91 -7.40
CA PRO A 51 -11.75 -5.96 -8.73
C PRO A 51 -11.61 -4.58 -9.40
N ASP A 52 -12.36 -3.59 -8.93
CA ASP A 52 -12.36 -2.23 -9.46
C ASP A 52 -11.37 -1.30 -8.71
N PHE A 53 -10.62 -1.83 -7.74
CA PHE A 53 -9.65 -1.03 -6.98
C PHE A 53 -8.48 -0.58 -7.86
N VAL A 54 -8.26 0.73 -7.87
CA VAL A 54 -7.15 1.38 -8.58
C VAL A 54 -6.37 2.26 -7.61
N MET A 55 -5.07 2.05 -7.49
CA MET A 55 -4.20 2.93 -6.70
C MET A 55 -4.13 4.33 -7.30
N TRP A 56 -4.07 5.35 -6.43
CA TRP A 56 -3.71 6.70 -6.84
C TRP A 56 -2.34 6.71 -7.54
N LYS A 57 -2.06 7.78 -8.27
CA LYS A 57 -0.79 8.00 -8.98
C LYS A 57 -0.19 9.31 -8.51
N LEU A 58 1.11 9.49 -8.68
CA LEU A 58 1.78 10.75 -8.32
C LEU A 58 1.08 12.00 -8.87
N LYS A 59 0.56 11.93 -10.11
CA LYS A 59 -0.16 13.03 -10.76
C LYS A 59 -1.47 13.44 -10.08
N ASP A 60 -1.98 12.62 -9.16
CA ASP A 60 -3.23 12.85 -8.44
C ASP A 60 -2.98 13.64 -7.13
N TYR A 61 -1.72 13.87 -6.76
CA TYR A 61 -1.28 14.61 -5.59
C TYR A 61 -0.85 16.04 -5.94
N THR A 62 -0.99 16.94 -4.95
CA THR A 62 -0.55 18.33 -5.12
C THR A 62 0.96 18.43 -5.25
N PRO A 63 1.50 19.45 -5.96
CA PRO A 63 2.93 19.72 -6.02
C PRO A 63 3.60 19.85 -4.65
N THR A 64 2.93 20.44 -3.68
CA THR A 64 3.44 20.54 -2.30
C THR A 64 3.71 19.18 -1.70
N ILE A 65 2.76 18.23 -1.79
CA ILE A 65 2.97 16.86 -1.30
C ILE A 65 4.17 16.19 -2.00
N LEU A 66 4.24 16.30 -3.32
CA LEU A 66 5.32 15.70 -4.09
C LEU A 66 6.70 16.29 -3.75
N ASN A 67 6.78 17.60 -3.52
CA ASN A 67 8.03 18.27 -3.18
C ASN A 67 8.49 17.94 -1.76
N GLU A 68 7.59 17.90 -0.79
CA GLU A 68 7.92 17.48 0.57
C GLU A 68 8.40 16.05 0.65
N ASP A 69 7.76 15.15 -0.11
CA ASP A 69 8.10 13.74 -0.15
C ASP A 69 9.46 13.48 -0.82
N HIS A 70 9.80 14.26 -1.85
CA HIS A 70 11.04 14.05 -2.60
C HIS A 70 12.28 14.69 -1.98
N GLN A 71 12.13 15.77 -1.18
CA GLN A 71 13.28 16.58 -0.76
C GLN A 71 13.80 16.30 0.65
N LYS A 72 12.96 15.88 1.60
CA LYS A 72 13.34 15.89 3.02
C LYS A 72 13.63 14.53 3.65
N ASP A 73 13.14 13.44 3.11
CA ASP A 73 13.35 12.13 3.72
C ASP A 73 13.44 11.00 2.70
N ASN A 74 14.62 10.38 2.61
CA ASN A 74 14.84 9.16 1.81
C ASN A 74 13.93 7.97 2.22
N ARG A 75 13.15 8.11 3.28
CA ARG A 75 12.25 7.12 3.86
C ARG A 75 10.83 7.19 3.29
N ARG A 76 10.39 8.34 2.78
CA ARG A 76 9.10 8.48 2.10
C ARG A 76 9.22 7.93 0.68
N LYS A 77 8.48 6.88 0.41
CA LYS A 77 8.67 6.15 -0.86
C LYS A 77 7.59 6.48 -1.88
N LEU A 78 6.33 6.45 -1.51
CA LEU A 78 5.19 6.84 -2.35
C LEU A 78 4.09 7.40 -1.42
N PRO A 79 3.41 8.50 -1.77
CA PRO A 79 2.37 9.06 -0.90
C PRO A 79 1.15 8.15 -0.75
N PHE A 80 0.98 7.17 -1.64
CA PHE A 80 -0.18 6.27 -1.70
C PHE A 80 0.14 4.81 -1.39
N ALA A 81 1.39 4.46 -1.04
CA ALA A 81 1.74 3.07 -0.77
C ALA A 81 2.86 2.94 0.27
N LEU A 82 2.69 2.02 1.21
CA LEU A 82 3.68 1.66 2.21
C LEU A 82 3.87 0.14 2.26
N ILE A 83 5.11 -0.28 2.53
CA ILE A 83 5.42 -1.65 2.92
C ILE A 83 5.65 -1.64 4.43
N VAL A 84 4.90 -2.46 5.16
CA VAL A 84 4.91 -2.56 6.62
C VAL A 84 4.85 -4.02 7.04
N ASP A 85 5.02 -4.30 8.31
CA ASP A 85 4.69 -5.59 8.95
C ASP A 85 3.68 -5.26 10.04
N ALA A 86 2.40 -5.20 9.64
CA ALA A 86 1.33 -4.70 10.48
C ALA A 86 0.96 -5.66 11.61
N ASN A 87 0.97 -6.96 11.33
CA ASN A 87 0.60 -8.02 12.25
C ASN A 87 1.79 -8.61 13.02
N LYS A 88 3.04 -8.17 12.72
CA LYS A 88 4.30 -8.58 13.35
C LYS A 88 4.64 -10.07 13.15
N ASP A 89 4.28 -10.62 11.99
CA ASP A 89 4.61 -12.00 11.62
C ASP A 89 5.92 -12.12 10.81
N ASN A 90 6.60 -10.99 10.55
CA ASN A 90 7.79 -10.84 9.71
C ASN A 90 7.54 -11.11 8.22
N ILE A 91 6.30 -11.14 7.79
CA ILE A 91 5.93 -11.18 6.38
C ILE A 91 5.51 -9.76 5.97
N PRO A 92 6.04 -9.22 4.86
CA PRO A 92 5.67 -7.88 4.43
C PRO A 92 4.18 -7.78 4.09
N ASP A 93 3.52 -6.80 4.69
CA ASP A 93 2.19 -6.32 4.37
C ASP A 93 2.29 -5.04 3.55
N VAL A 94 1.20 -4.59 2.95
CA VAL A 94 1.14 -3.29 2.29
C VAL A 94 -0.10 -2.50 2.70
N ILE A 95 0.07 -1.18 2.81
CA ILE A 95 -1.02 -0.22 2.93
C ILE A 95 -1.08 0.52 1.60
N LEU A 96 -2.26 0.52 0.98
CA LEU A 96 -2.49 1.10 -0.34
C LEU A 96 -3.64 2.11 -0.27
N ASP A 97 -3.42 3.26 -0.87
CA ASP A 97 -4.44 4.28 -1.05
C ASP A 97 -4.84 4.37 -2.51
N GLY A 98 -6.15 4.43 -2.75
CA GLY A 98 -6.69 4.40 -4.10
C GLY A 98 -8.19 4.63 -4.13
N HIS A 99 -8.85 4.09 -5.12
CA HIS A 99 -10.28 4.25 -5.31
C HIS A 99 -10.88 3.08 -6.11
N ASP A 100 -12.18 2.90 -6.01
CA ASP A 100 -13.02 2.22 -7.00
C ASP A 100 -13.87 3.26 -7.76
N ASP A 101 -14.91 2.83 -8.45
CA ASP A 101 -15.79 3.72 -9.22
C ASP A 101 -16.60 4.70 -8.36
N LYS A 102 -16.72 4.47 -7.07
CA LYS A 102 -17.63 5.20 -6.16
C LYS A 102 -16.95 5.75 -4.93
N ARG A 103 -15.85 5.15 -4.49
CA ARG A 103 -15.25 5.42 -3.20
C ARG A 103 -13.75 5.62 -3.31
N ALA A 104 -13.23 6.57 -2.55
CA ALA A 104 -11.84 6.61 -2.18
C ALA A 104 -11.60 5.60 -1.04
N LEU A 105 -10.56 4.79 -1.13
CA LEU A 105 -10.33 3.63 -0.29
C LEU A 105 -8.89 3.59 0.21
N LEU A 106 -8.72 3.47 1.52
CA LEU A 106 -7.47 3.07 2.13
C LEU A 106 -7.59 1.59 2.52
N ILE A 107 -6.72 0.75 1.98
CA ILE A 107 -6.76 -0.69 2.23
C ILE A 107 -5.43 -1.19 2.80
N GLY A 108 -5.51 -2.21 3.67
CA GLY A 108 -4.36 -3.01 4.09
C GLY A 108 -4.43 -4.40 3.47
N VAL A 109 -3.35 -4.85 2.86
CA VAL A 109 -3.19 -6.23 2.37
C VAL A 109 -2.29 -6.95 3.36
N ILE A 110 -2.92 -7.70 4.26
CA ILE A 110 -2.27 -8.23 5.47
C ILE A 110 -2.07 -9.74 5.32
N SER A 111 -0.85 -10.18 5.59
CA SER A 111 -0.48 -11.60 5.61
C SER A 111 -1.24 -12.35 6.71
N LYS A 112 -1.72 -13.54 6.39
CA LYS A 112 -2.35 -14.45 7.35
C LYS A 112 -2.33 -15.88 6.83
N ASP A 113 -1.76 -16.80 7.60
CA ASP A 113 -1.77 -18.25 7.30
C ASP A 113 -1.25 -18.56 5.88
N ASN A 114 -0.14 -17.94 5.44
CA ASN A 114 0.47 -18.00 4.11
C ASN A 114 -0.38 -17.44 2.94
N GLU A 115 -1.47 -16.74 3.25
CA GLU A 115 -2.31 -16.03 2.30
C GLU A 115 -2.36 -14.54 2.66
N TYR A 116 -3.06 -13.74 1.88
CA TYR A 116 -3.28 -12.33 2.18
C TYR A 116 -4.78 -12.02 2.32
N ARG A 117 -5.09 -11.15 3.27
CA ARG A 117 -6.44 -10.59 3.44
C ARG A 117 -6.41 -9.11 3.14
N VAL A 118 -7.42 -8.65 2.41
CA VAL A 118 -7.66 -7.23 2.21
C VAL A 118 -8.60 -6.72 3.30
N LEU A 119 -8.18 -5.66 3.97
CA LEU A 119 -8.97 -4.97 4.99
C LEU A 119 -9.20 -3.54 4.52
N THR A 120 -10.44 -3.11 4.42
CA THR A 120 -10.75 -1.69 4.24
C THR A 120 -10.48 -0.98 5.56
N ILE A 121 -9.56 -0.01 5.53
CA ILE A 121 -9.14 0.80 6.69
C ILE A 121 -10.02 2.04 6.76
N GLU A 122 -10.14 2.76 5.64
CA GLU A 122 -11.06 3.88 5.46
C GLU A 122 -11.76 3.81 4.12
N GLU A 123 -12.97 4.34 4.08
CA GLU A 123 -13.70 4.60 2.83
C GLU A 123 -14.39 5.96 2.91
N LYS A 124 -14.38 6.67 1.81
CA LYS A 124 -15.03 7.98 1.64
C LYS A 124 -15.66 8.05 0.25
N GLU A 125 -16.60 8.96 0.06
CA GLU A 125 -17.13 9.26 -1.28
C GLU A 125 -16.00 9.66 -2.22
N LEU A 126 -16.03 9.15 -3.44
CA LEU A 126 -15.02 9.46 -4.44
C LEU A 126 -15.16 10.90 -4.92
N VAL A 127 -14.13 11.67 -4.71
CA VAL A 127 -13.98 13.02 -5.28
C VAL A 127 -12.80 13.01 -6.24
N SER A 128 -12.99 13.56 -7.43
CA SER A 128 -11.89 13.64 -8.39
C SER A 128 -10.76 14.50 -7.84
N PRO A 129 -9.50 14.00 -7.77
CA PRO A 129 -8.37 14.80 -7.29
C PRO A 129 -8.22 16.13 -8.01
N ARG A 130 -8.59 16.20 -9.30
CA ARG A 130 -8.51 17.43 -10.11
C ARG A 130 -9.47 18.52 -9.68
N THR A 131 -10.46 18.21 -8.85
CA THR A 131 -11.43 19.17 -8.32
C THR A 131 -11.18 19.51 -6.85
N ILE A 132 -10.28 18.82 -6.18
CA ILE A 132 -9.91 19.08 -4.80
C ILE A 132 -8.95 20.28 -4.79
N GLU A 133 -9.45 21.40 -4.31
CA GLU A 133 -8.68 22.62 -4.17
C GLU A 133 -8.02 22.70 -2.80
N ASN A 134 -6.74 23.02 -2.78
CA ASN A 134 -5.94 23.19 -1.57
C ASN A 134 -5.18 24.52 -1.64
N MET A 135 -4.93 25.13 -0.49
CA MET A 135 -4.15 26.34 -0.37
C MET A 135 -2.89 26.08 0.45
N PHE A 136 -1.73 26.32 -0.15
CA PHE A 136 -0.44 26.19 0.52
C PHE A 136 0.35 27.49 0.35
N GLU A 137 0.70 28.14 1.46
CA GLU A 137 1.47 29.40 1.45
C GLU A 137 0.89 30.43 0.47
N GLY A 138 -0.45 30.56 0.44
CA GLY A 138 -1.15 31.49 -0.47
C GLY A 138 -1.22 31.05 -1.94
N LYS A 139 -0.76 29.84 -2.27
CA LYS A 139 -0.86 29.28 -3.62
C LYS A 139 -1.96 28.23 -3.67
N LYS A 140 -2.78 28.32 -4.73
CA LYS A 140 -3.83 27.34 -5.02
C LYS A 140 -3.23 26.15 -5.77
N GLU A 141 -3.45 24.97 -5.23
CA GLU A 141 -3.07 23.69 -5.85
C GLU A 141 -4.27 22.74 -5.92
N TYR A 142 -4.28 21.86 -6.92
CA TYR A 142 -5.33 20.86 -7.09
C TYR A 142 -4.73 19.45 -6.93
N GLY A 143 -5.39 18.60 -6.18
CA GLY A 143 -4.98 17.23 -5.95
C GLY A 143 -5.16 16.77 -4.52
N LEU A 144 -4.76 15.54 -4.24
CA LEU A 144 -4.71 14.99 -2.90
C LEU A 144 -3.63 15.71 -2.07
N SER A 145 -3.98 16.10 -0.85
CA SER A 145 -3.13 16.90 0.03
C SER A 145 -2.72 16.18 1.31
N TYR A 146 -2.58 14.88 1.24
CA TYR A 146 -2.10 14.03 2.33
C TYR A 146 -1.13 12.98 1.81
N PHE A 147 -0.44 12.31 2.71
CA PHE A 147 0.51 11.24 2.36
C PHE A 147 0.56 10.18 3.44
N LEU A 148 0.85 8.96 3.01
CA LEU A 148 1.11 7.84 3.91
C LEU A 148 2.54 7.90 4.43
N TRP A 149 2.73 7.63 5.72
CA TRP A 149 4.04 7.64 6.35
C TRP A 149 4.25 6.45 7.27
N THR A 150 5.39 5.77 7.13
CA THR A 150 5.79 4.74 8.09
C THR A 150 6.21 5.38 9.40
N LEU A 151 5.66 4.89 10.48
CA LEU A 151 6.15 5.22 11.80
C LEU A 151 7.49 4.52 12.02
N GLU A 152 8.55 5.30 12.19
CA GLU A 152 9.82 4.70 12.61
C GLU A 152 9.64 4.01 13.95
N THR A 153 10.21 2.83 14.02
CA THR A 153 10.14 1.95 15.18
C THR A 153 10.94 2.52 16.35
N ARG A 154 10.52 3.63 16.94
CA ARG A 154 10.92 3.94 18.31
C ARG A 154 10.35 2.84 19.20
N LYS A 155 11.16 2.34 20.14
CA LYS A 155 10.81 1.22 21.03
C LYS A 155 9.42 1.42 21.68
N GLU A 156 9.12 2.65 22.08
CA GLU A 156 7.85 3.08 22.67
C GLU A 156 6.62 2.91 21.74
N ARG A 157 6.80 3.05 20.43
CA ARG A 157 5.71 2.90 19.45
C ARG A 157 5.43 1.45 19.08
N LYS A 158 6.46 0.58 19.14
CA LYS A 158 6.28 -0.86 18.98
C LYS A 158 5.33 -1.45 20.03
N GLU A 159 5.37 -0.90 21.25
CA GLU A 159 4.50 -1.34 22.34
C GLU A 159 3.03 -0.97 22.11
N LYS A 160 2.75 0.11 21.37
CA LYS A 160 1.40 0.58 21.06
C LYS A 160 0.76 -0.05 19.82
N ASN A 161 1.46 -0.97 19.13
CA ASN A 161 1.00 -1.55 17.85
C ASN A 161 0.70 -0.51 16.74
N GLU A 162 1.30 0.67 16.84
CA GLU A 162 1.23 1.69 15.80
C GLU A 162 1.95 1.18 14.54
N VAL A 163 1.30 1.31 13.38
CA VAL A 163 1.79 0.76 12.10
C VAL A 163 2.22 1.87 11.14
N PHE A 164 1.33 2.82 10.90
CA PHE A 164 1.58 3.92 9.98
C PHE A 164 0.76 5.15 10.38
N MET A 165 1.03 6.27 9.70
CA MET A 165 0.27 7.50 9.84
C MET A 165 -0.09 8.10 8.49
N ILE A 166 -1.17 8.86 8.47
CA ILE A 166 -1.47 9.80 7.39
C ILE A 166 -1.10 11.19 7.87
N GLY A 167 -0.25 11.87 7.12
CA GLY A 167 0.09 13.26 7.37
C GLY A 167 -0.73 14.19 6.49
N TYR A 168 -1.31 15.22 7.10
CA TYR A 168 -2.00 16.30 6.42
C TYR A 168 -1.15 17.57 6.59
N PRO A 169 -0.49 18.05 5.53
CA PRO A 169 0.32 19.26 5.65
C PRO A 169 -0.55 20.47 5.98
N GLN A 170 0.10 21.43 6.54
CA GLN A 170 -0.51 22.70 6.92
C GLN A 170 -1.09 23.40 5.68
N GLN A 171 -2.36 23.78 5.74
CA GLN A 171 -3.01 24.56 4.70
C GLN A 171 -3.26 25.99 5.19
N THR A 172 -3.23 26.92 4.27
CA THR A 172 -3.46 28.37 4.53
C THR A 172 -4.69 28.86 3.78
N THR A 173 -5.32 29.94 4.28
CA THR A 173 -6.32 30.69 3.50
C THR A 173 -5.63 31.54 2.43
N ALA A 174 -6.41 32.14 1.52
CA ALA A 174 -5.93 33.12 0.55
C ALA A 174 -5.27 34.33 1.25
N ASP A 175 -5.67 34.65 2.50
CA ASP A 175 -5.13 35.74 3.32
C ASP A 175 -3.99 35.27 4.23
N SER A 176 -3.40 34.11 3.97
CA SER A 176 -2.31 33.49 4.75
C SER A 176 -2.68 33.09 6.19
N GLU A 177 -3.96 33.01 6.51
CA GLU A 177 -4.41 32.43 7.76
C GLU A 177 -4.33 30.92 7.70
N LEU A 178 -3.87 30.28 8.78
CA LEU A 178 -3.78 28.82 8.88
C LEU A 178 -5.17 28.20 8.93
N LEU A 179 -5.47 27.33 7.96
CA LEU A 179 -6.69 26.52 7.96
C LEU A 179 -6.54 25.23 8.79
N ASN A 180 -5.30 24.76 8.91
CA ASN A 180 -4.98 23.51 9.58
C ASN A 180 -3.54 23.60 10.11
N ASP A 181 -3.34 23.38 11.39
CA ASP A 181 -2.02 23.42 12.05
C ASP A 181 -1.13 22.21 11.70
N GLY A 182 -1.52 21.45 10.70
CA GLY A 182 -0.96 20.13 10.44
C GLY A 182 -1.64 19.11 11.37
N SER A 183 -2.15 18.04 10.82
CA SER A 183 -2.75 16.97 11.60
C SER A 183 -2.22 15.64 11.13
N PHE A 184 -2.30 14.65 12.02
CA PHE A 184 -1.89 13.29 11.73
C PHE A 184 -2.98 12.35 12.19
N ALA A 185 -3.22 11.30 11.38
CA ALA A 185 -3.98 10.14 11.79
C ALA A 185 -3.01 8.98 11.98
N ILE A 186 -2.91 8.45 13.20
CA ILE A 186 -2.06 7.31 13.53
C ILE A 186 -2.90 6.05 13.52
N TYR A 187 -2.44 5.04 12.79
CA TYR A 187 -3.13 3.77 12.66
C TYR A 187 -2.37 2.67 13.39
N SER A 188 -3.08 2.01 14.28
CA SER A 188 -2.62 0.84 15.02
C SER A 188 -3.34 -0.41 14.55
N TYR A 189 -2.65 -1.55 14.49
CA TYR A 189 -3.25 -2.82 14.13
C TYR A 189 -3.32 -3.75 15.34
N PHE A 190 -4.54 -4.22 15.64
CA PHE A 190 -4.75 -5.11 16.76
C PHE A 190 -5.94 -6.05 16.51
N ASN A 191 -5.78 -7.34 16.83
CA ASN A 191 -6.84 -8.35 16.69
C ASN A 191 -7.50 -8.39 15.30
N GLY A 192 -6.71 -8.22 14.24
CA GLY A 192 -7.20 -8.29 12.87
C GLY A 192 -7.92 -7.04 12.37
N LYS A 193 -7.79 -5.90 13.07
CA LYS A 193 -8.44 -4.62 12.72
C LYS A 193 -7.48 -3.46 12.87
N PHE A 194 -7.72 -2.41 12.09
CA PHE A 194 -7.08 -1.11 12.28
C PHE A 194 -7.92 -0.21 13.18
N TYR A 195 -7.21 0.58 13.99
CA TYR A 195 -7.76 1.62 14.86
C TYR A 195 -7.04 2.91 14.54
N VAL A 196 -7.76 4.03 14.55
CA VAL A 196 -7.22 5.35 14.22
C VAL A 196 -7.30 6.27 15.42
N GLU A 197 -6.22 7.04 15.63
CA GLU A 197 -6.15 8.15 16.57
C GLU A 197 -5.78 9.43 15.81
N TYR A 198 -6.57 10.48 15.94
CA TYR A 198 -6.32 11.78 15.30
C TYR A 198 -5.57 12.69 16.25
N LEU A 199 -4.45 13.23 15.77
CA LEU A 199 -3.64 14.20 16.50
C LEU A 199 -3.65 15.52 15.74
N THR A 200 -3.98 16.60 16.43
CA THR A 200 -3.83 17.99 15.95
C THR A 200 -2.61 18.58 16.65
N LEU A 201 -1.71 19.22 15.90
CA LEU A 201 -0.52 19.89 16.42
C LEU A 201 -0.85 21.29 16.89
#